data_9db77275a3f0564074e28f13d97816fd
#
_entry.id   9db77275a3f0564074e28f13d97816fd
#
_cell.length_a   1.000
_cell.length_b   1.000
_cell.length_c   1.000
_cell.angle_alpha   90.00
_cell.angle_beta   90.00
_cell.angle_gamma   90.00
#
_symmetry.space_group_name_H-M   'P 1'
#
loop_
_entity.id
_entity.type
_entity.pdbx_description
1 polymer ?
#
loop_
_entity_poly.entity_id
_entity_poly.type
_entity_poly.pdbx_seq_one_letter_code
_entity_poly.pdbx_strand_id
1 'polypeptide(L)'
;MKAPMLTTQPFDDDHLHEECGVFGIFGHAEAAALAALGLHALQHRGQEAAGIVAYDGEQFHAHRAMGHVGENFSSKDVIGQLRGHSAIGHVRYATTGAVALRNVQPLFADFEFGGLAICHNGNLTNSYHLRRQLVRRGSLFQSTSDTEVIVH
;
A
#
# COMPACT_ATOMS: atom_id res chain seq x y z
N MET A 1 0.34 -36.43 26.88
CA MET A 1 1.09 -35.26 26.34
C MET A 1 1.64 -35.64 24.98
N LYS A 2 1.05 -35.12 23.91
CA LYS A 2 1.60 -35.26 22.56
C LYS A 2 2.62 -34.13 22.35
N ALA A 3 3.86 -34.50 22.06
CA ALA A 3 4.90 -33.56 21.68
C ALA A 3 4.48 -32.82 20.39
N PRO A 4 4.79 -31.52 20.25
CA PRO A 4 4.57 -30.81 19.00
C PRO A 4 5.46 -31.44 17.93
N MET A 5 4.86 -31.89 16.83
CA MET A 5 5.63 -32.26 15.66
C MET A 5 6.25 -31.01 15.09
N LEU A 6 7.56 -30.91 15.23
CA LEU A 6 8.36 -29.99 14.42
C LEU A 6 8.35 -30.54 12.98
N THR A 7 7.51 -29.97 12.13
CA THR A 7 7.59 -30.23 10.70
C THR A 7 8.82 -29.49 10.17
N THR A 8 9.92 -30.19 10.09
CA THR A 8 11.12 -29.76 9.38
C THR A 8 11.03 -30.20 7.93
N GLN A 9 10.05 -29.71 7.20
CA GLN A 9 10.07 -29.77 5.75
C GLN A 9 10.30 -28.35 5.25
N PRO A 10 11.55 -27.98 4.91
CA PRO A 10 11.88 -26.63 4.42
C PRO A 10 11.40 -26.37 2.99
N PHE A 11 10.65 -27.30 2.38
CA PHE A 11 10.22 -27.25 0.99
C PHE A 11 8.71 -27.44 0.79
N ASP A 12 7.90 -27.37 1.86
CA ASP A 12 6.44 -27.57 1.74
C ASP A 12 5.70 -26.28 1.40
N ASP A 13 6.42 -25.25 0.99
CA ASP A 13 5.89 -23.91 0.73
C ASP A 13 6.18 -23.43 -0.70
N ASP A 14 6.04 -24.35 -1.65
CA ASP A 14 6.11 -24.03 -3.10
C ASP A 14 4.77 -23.44 -3.62
N HIS A 15 3.91 -22.99 -2.71
CA HIS A 15 2.80 -22.15 -3.07
C HIS A 15 3.32 -20.74 -3.30
N LEU A 16 3.07 -20.21 -4.50
CA LEU A 16 3.24 -18.80 -4.81
C LEU A 16 2.49 -18.00 -3.73
N HIS A 17 3.22 -17.50 -2.73
CA HIS A 17 2.66 -16.55 -1.78
C HIS A 17 2.28 -15.31 -2.56
N GLU A 18 0.98 -15.06 -2.64
CA GLU A 18 0.48 -13.82 -3.19
C GLU A 18 1.00 -12.70 -2.30
N GLU A 19 1.84 -11.86 -2.85
CA GLU A 19 2.45 -10.74 -2.15
C GLU A 19 1.93 -9.45 -2.76
N CYS A 20 1.87 -8.36 -1.96
CA CYS A 20 1.51 -7.03 -2.44
C CYS A 20 2.28 -6.64 -3.70
N GLY A 21 1.72 -5.73 -4.50
CA GLY A 21 2.37 -5.13 -5.65
C GLY A 21 2.43 -3.62 -5.54
N VAL A 22 3.53 -3.03 -5.99
CA VAL A 22 3.71 -1.57 -6.07
C VAL A 22 4.02 -1.18 -7.51
N PHE A 23 3.52 -0.02 -7.92
CA PHE A 23 3.76 0.53 -9.24
C PHE A 23 3.85 2.04 -9.18
N GLY A 24 4.71 2.65 -9.97
CA GLY A 24 4.89 4.10 -9.99
C GLY A 24 5.17 4.64 -11.39
N ILE A 25 4.66 5.84 -11.64
CA ILE A 25 4.85 6.62 -12.87
C ILE A 25 5.30 8.02 -12.47
N PHE A 26 6.26 8.54 -13.19
CA PHE A 26 6.75 9.90 -13.04
C PHE A 26 6.78 10.63 -14.38
N GLY A 27 6.33 11.89 -14.40
CA GLY A 27 6.46 12.77 -15.56
C GLY A 27 5.54 12.43 -16.74
N HIS A 28 4.35 11.85 -16.49
CA HIS A 28 3.41 11.50 -17.55
C HIS A 28 2.02 12.08 -17.31
N ALA A 29 1.40 12.67 -18.32
CA ALA A 29 0.09 13.30 -18.21
C ALA A 29 -1.02 12.34 -17.75
N GLU A 30 -0.93 11.06 -18.14
CA GLU A 30 -1.86 10.00 -17.76
C GLU A 30 -1.32 9.11 -16.63
N ALA A 31 -0.56 9.69 -15.68
CA ALA A 31 0.14 8.93 -14.65
C ALA A 31 -0.80 8.01 -13.85
N ALA A 32 -1.97 8.50 -13.44
CA ALA A 32 -2.94 7.72 -12.67
C ALA A 32 -3.53 6.56 -13.48
N ALA A 33 -3.87 6.79 -14.74
CA ALA A 33 -4.40 5.73 -15.62
C ALA A 33 -3.36 4.63 -15.87
N LEU A 34 -2.10 5.02 -16.10
CA LEU A 34 -1.00 4.07 -16.27
C LEU A 34 -0.68 3.33 -14.96
N ALA A 35 -0.79 4.01 -13.81
CA ALA A 35 -0.66 3.36 -12.52
C ALA A 35 -1.75 2.32 -12.29
N ALA A 36 -3.01 2.63 -12.64
CA ALA A 36 -4.12 1.68 -12.58
C ALA A 36 -3.89 0.45 -13.49
N LEU A 37 -3.41 0.66 -14.72
CA LEU A 37 -3.05 -0.44 -15.61
C LEU A 37 -1.90 -1.30 -15.07
N GLY A 38 -0.87 -0.67 -14.53
CA GLY A 38 0.25 -1.38 -13.89
C GLY A 38 -0.20 -2.21 -12.68
N LEU A 39 -1.06 -1.63 -11.83
CA LEU A 39 -1.66 -2.36 -10.70
C LEU A 39 -2.57 -3.49 -11.15
N HIS A 40 -3.32 -3.30 -12.24
CA HIS A 40 -4.16 -4.37 -12.81
C HIS A 40 -3.30 -5.54 -13.29
N ALA A 41 -2.16 -5.28 -13.91
CA ALA A 41 -1.20 -6.32 -14.28
C ALA A 41 -0.61 -7.05 -13.05
N LEU A 42 -0.52 -6.36 -11.90
CA LEU A 42 -0.08 -6.91 -10.63
C LEU A 42 -1.23 -7.47 -9.75
N GLN A 43 -2.46 -7.53 -10.26
CA GLN A 43 -3.65 -7.92 -9.49
C GLN A 43 -3.53 -9.33 -8.88
N HIS A 44 -2.80 -10.24 -9.53
CA HIS A 44 -2.52 -11.58 -9.01
C HIS A 44 -1.70 -11.56 -7.71
N ARG A 45 -1.03 -10.45 -7.38
CA ARG A 45 -0.24 -10.27 -6.16
C ARG A 45 -1.03 -9.67 -5.00
N GLY A 46 -2.21 -9.09 -5.26
CA GLY A 46 -3.03 -8.50 -4.21
C GLY A 46 -4.45 -8.24 -4.67
N GLN A 47 -5.42 -8.89 -4.02
CA GLN A 47 -6.82 -8.88 -4.44
C GLN A 47 -7.77 -8.27 -3.43
N GLU A 48 -7.28 -7.88 -2.26
CA GLU A 48 -8.14 -7.40 -1.17
C GLU A 48 -8.42 -5.91 -1.24
N ALA A 49 -7.45 -5.14 -1.65
CA ALA A 49 -7.56 -3.70 -1.71
C ALA A 49 -6.54 -3.10 -2.67
N ALA A 50 -6.85 -1.93 -3.20
CA ALA A 50 -5.95 -1.18 -4.05
C ALA A 50 -6.03 0.32 -3.73
N GLY A 51 -4.92 1.02 -3.98
CA GLY A 51 -4.87 2.46 -3.83
C GLY A 51 -3.92 3.10 -4.82
N ILE A 52 -4.24 4.32 -5.20
CA ILE A 52 -3.39 5.20 -6.02
C ILE A 52 -3.36 6.57 -5.37
N VAL A 53 -2.17 7.15 -5.30
CA VAL A 53 -1.95 8.56 -4.97
C VAL A 53 -1.25 9.20 -6.15
N ALA A 54 -1.84 10.25 -6.70
CA ALA A 54 -1.26 11.09 -7.76
C ALA A 54 -0.83 12.45 -7.20
N TYR A 55 0.13 13.09 -7.84
CA TYR A 55 0.63 14.41 -7.49
C TYR A 55 0.64 15.33 -8.69
N ASP A 56 0.01 16.51 -8.56
CA ASP A 56 -0.14 17.49 -9.65
C ASP A 56 0.92 18.60 -9.63
N GLY A 57 1.81 18.57 -8.66
CA GLY A 57 2.83 19.59 -8.42
C GLY A 57 2.52 20.45 -7.20
N GLU A 58 1.29 20.44 -6.71
CA GLU A 58 0.85 21.20 -5.55
C GLU A 58 0.20 20.32 -4.48
N GLN A 59 -0.64 19.36 -4.90
CA GLN A 59 -1.46 18.56 -4.00
C GLN A 59 -1.41 17.07 -4.35
N PHE A 60 -1.64 16.24 -3.34
CA PHE A 60 -1.90 14.82 -3.52
C PHE A 60 -3.39 14.57 -3.74
N HIS A 61 -3.69 13.75 -4.74
CA HIS A 61 -5.01 13.23 -5.04
C HIS A 61 -4.99 11.73 -4.79
N ALA A 62 -5.84 11.23 -3.89
CA ALA A 62 -5.80 9.85 -3.46
C ALA A 62 -7.15 9.16 -3.66
N HIS A 63 -7.10 7.92 -4.15
CA HIS A 63 -8.23 7.00 -4.10
C HIS A 63 -7.75 5.65 -3.56
N ARG A 64 -8.41 5.17 -2.52
CA ARG A 64 -8.12 3.88 -1.87
C ARG A 64 -9.42 3.15 -1.66
N ALA A 65 -9.48 1.89 -2.04
CA ALA A 65 -10.69 1.10 -1.96
C ALA A 65 -10.39 -0.37 -1.66
N MET A 66 -11.39 -1.04 -1.10
CA MET A 66 -11.41 -2.49 -0.97
C MET A 66 -11.78 -3.11 -2.30
N GLY A 67 -11.32 -4.34 -2.55
CA GLY A 67 -11.60 -5.09 -3.76
C GLY A 67 -10.56 -4.88 -4.88
N HIS A 68 -10.93 -5.30 -6.07
CA HIS A 68 -10.03 -5.38 -7.21
C HIS A 68 -9.78 -4.02 -7.88
N VAL A 69 -8.62 -3.90 -8.51
CA VAL A 69 -8.21 -2.71 -9.28
C VAL A 69 -9.23 -2.39 -10.37
N GLY A 70 -9.66 -3.41 -11.14
CA GLY A 70 -10.62 -3.23 -12.23
C GLY A 70 -11.98 -2.71 -11.77
N GLU A 71 -12.42 -3.03 -10.57
CA GLU A 71 -13.68 -2.54 -10.00
C GLU A 71 -13.56 -1.09 -9.56
N ASN A 72 -12.44 -0.74 -8.95
CA ASN A 72 -12.26 0.54 -8.27
C ASN A 72 -11.66 1.64 -9.15
N PHE A 73 -10.94 1.29 -10.23
CA PHE A 73 -10.22 2.24 -11.07
C PHE A 73 -10.63 2.18 -12.56
N SER A 74 -11.73 1.51 -12.90
CA SER A 74 -12.28 1.49 -14.27
C SER A 74 -13.11 2.73 -14.61
N SER A 75 -13.62 3.43 -13.60
CA SER A 75 -14.42 4.63 -13.79
C SER A 75 -13.56 5.81 -14.23
N LYS A 76 -14.00 6.50 -15.30
CA LYS A 76 -13.37 7.76 -15.73
C LYS A 76 -13.44 8.83 -14.65
N ASP A 77 -14.46 8.82 -13.81
CA ASP A 77 -14.62 9.79 -12.71
C ASP A 77 -13.56 9.60 -11.64
N VAL A 78 -13.26 8.35 -11.26
CA VAL A 78 -12.21 8.04 -10.28
C VAL A 78 -10.84 8.42 -10.82
N ILE A 79 -10.51 8.02 -12.05
CA ILE A 79 -9.23 8.38 -12.68
C ILE A 79 -9.13 9.89 -12.89
N GLY A 80 -10.21 10.56 -13.28
CA GLY A 80 -10.26 12.01 -13.46
C GLY A 80 -10.05 12.82 -12.17
N GLN A 81 -10.31 12.24 -11.00
CA GLN A 81 -10.01 12.84 -9.70
C GLN A 81 -8.54 12.71 -9.30
N LEU A 82 -7.84 11.72 -9.83
CA LEU A 82 -6.42 11.45 -9.58
C LEU A 82 -5.54 12.27 -10.53
N ARG A 83 -5.64 13.59 -10.42
CA ARG A 83 -4.89 14.53 -11.27
C ARG A 83 -3.41 14.53 -10.95
N GLY A 84 -2.59 14.74 -11.98
CA GLY A 84 -1.16 14.94 -11.81
C GLY A 84 -0.31 14.21 -12.84
N HIS A 85 0.99 14.49 -12.78
CA HIS A 85 1.99 13.94 -13.69
C HIS A 85 2.84 12.83 -13.04
N SER A 86 2.56 12.55 -11.79
CA SER A 86 3.22 11.47 -11.05
C SER A 86 2.17 10.71 -10.25
N ALA A 87 2.29 9.40 -10.18
CA ALA A 87 1.41 8.56 -9.39
C ALA A 87 2.14 7.34 -8.86
N ILE A 88 1.80 6.94 -7.65
CA ILE A 88 2.20 5.67 -7.07
C ILE A 88 0.97 4.88 -6.68
N GLY A 89 1.04 3.56 -6.81
CA GLY A 89 -0.07 2.68 -6.50
C GLY A 89 0.38 1.40 -5.82
N HIS A 90 -0.57 0.78 -5.15
CA HIS A 90 -0.37 -0.43 -4.37
C HIS A 90 -1.58 -1.35 -4.48
N VAL A 91 -1.35 -2.65 -4.68
CA VAL A 91 -2.32 -3.72 -4.48
C VAL A 91 -1.95 -4.51 -3.24
N ARG A 92 -2.94 -4.73 -2.38
CA ARG A 92 -2.74 -5.34 -1.08
C ARG A 92 -3.18 -6.80 -1.09
N TYR A 93 -2.31 -7.64 -0.52
CA TYR A 93 -2.65 -8.94 0.02
C TYR A 93 -2.39 -8.94 1.53
N ALA A 94 -3.39 -9.28 2.35
CA ALA A 94 -3.20 -9.35 3.80
C ALA A 94 -2.92 -10.80 4.21
N THR A 95 -1.72 -11.02 4.67
CA THR A 95 -1.34 -12.30 5.30
C THR A 95 -1.79 -12.38 6.76
N THR A 96 -1.96 -11.22 7.41
CA THR A 96 -2.36 -11.13 8.83
C THR A 96 -3.07 -9.81 9.11
N GLY A 97 -4.12 -9.85 9.94
CA GLY A 97 -4.81 -8.66 10.46
C GLY A 97 -6.12 -8.32 9.77
N ALA A 98 -6.91 -7.46 10.42
CA ALA A 98 -8.19 -7.02 9.87
C ALA A 98 -7.99 -6.24 8.57
N VAL A 99 -8.72 -6.65 7.54
CA VAL A 99 -8.79 -5.91 6.28
C VAL A 99 -9.55 -4.62 6.55
N ALA A 100 -8.83 -3.51 6.59
CA ALA A 100 -9.40 -2.20 6.89
C ALA A 100 -8.87 -1.15 5.93
N LEU A 101 -9.74 -0.28 5.45
CA LEU A 101 -9.41 0.80 4.51
C LEU A 101 -8.25 1.67 5.00
N ARG A 102 -8.15 1.88 6.31
CA ARG A 102 -7.03 2.63 6.92
C ARG A 102 -5.64 2.04 6.68
N ASN A 103 -5.57 0.75 6.31
CA ASN A 103 -4.32 0.03 6.03
C ASN A 103 -4.00 -0.02 4.54
N VAL A 104 -4.88 0.51 3.68
CA VAL A 104 -4.68 0.52 2.23
C VAL A 104 -3.67 1.60 1.88
N GLN A 105 -2.63 1.19 1.19
CA GLN A 105 -1.57 2.08 0.71
C GLN A 105 -1.90 2.59 -0.72
N PRO A 106 -1.29 3.71 -1.17
CA PRO A 106 -0.24 4.50 -0.51
C PRO A 106 -0.77 5.26 0.72
N LEU A 107 0.10 5.42 1.72
CA LEU A 107 -0.08 6.39 2.81
C LEU A 107 0.50 7.73 2.39
N PHE A 108 -0.10 8.83 2.83
CA PHE A 108 0.47 10.16 2.56
C PHE A 108 0.25 11.08 3.75
N ALA A 109 1.14 12.05 3.89
CA ALA A 109 1.10 13.07 4.92
C ALA A 109 1.73 14.37 4.41
N ASP A 110 1.27 15.48 4.96
CA ASP A 110 1.83 16.80 4.72
C ASP A 110 2.72 17.18 5.91
N PHE A 111 3.92 17.65 5.58
CA PHE A 111 4.93 18.14 6.52
C PHE A 111 5.26 19.60 6.21
N GLU A 112 5.97 20.26 7.10
CA GLU A 112 6.46 21.64 6.89
C GLU A 112 7.32 21.77 5.61
N PHE A 113 8.08 20.73 5.27
CA PHE A 113 8.93 20.70 4.07
C PHE A 113 8.20 20.26 2.80
N GLY A 114 6.91 19.94 2.87
CA GLY A 114 6.09 19.43 1.76
C GLY A 114 5.44 18.10 2.06
N GLY A 115 4.74 17.55 1.08
CA GLY A 115 4.04 16.28 1.21
C GLY A 115 4.93 15.07 0.94
N LEU A 116 4.58 13.95 1.54
CA LEU A 116 5.16 12.63 1.28
C LEU A 116 4.05 11.63 1.01
N ALA A 117 4.15 10.89 -0.09
CA ALA A 117 3.33 9.70 -0.34
C ALA A 117 4.22 8.48 -0.46
N ILE A 118 3.84 7.39 0.19
CA ILE A 118 4.65 6.18 0.27
C ILE A 118 3.80 4.92 0.14
N CYS A 119 4.30 3.95 -0.60
CA CYS A 119 3.84 2.57 -0.57
C CYS A 119 5.03 1.61 -0.43
N HIS A 120 4.79 0.48 0.21
CA HIS A 120 5.82 -0.46 0.59
C HIS A 120 5.31 -1.89 0.40
N ASN A 121 6.10 -2.69 -0.30
CA ASN A 121 5.90 -4.12 -0.39
C ASN A 121 6.99 -4.81 0.45
N GLY A 122 6.60 -5.35 1.59
CA GLY A 122 7.50 -6.00 2.55
C GLY A 122 7.05 -5.81 3.99
N ASN A 123 7.92 -6.18 4.93
CA ASN A 123 7.71 -6.05 6.37
C ASN A 123 8.93 -5.42 7.03
N LEU A 124 8.71 -4.37 7.79
CA LEU A 124 9.72 -3.79 8.66
C LEU A 124 9.90 -4.67 9.91
N THR A 125 11.02 -5.34 10.02
CA THR A 125 11.31 -6.29 11.10
C THR A 125 11.29 -5.66 12.50
N ASN A 126 11.56 -4.35 12.59
CA ASN A 126 11.60 -3.58 13.83
C ASN A 126 10.42 -2.61 13.99
N SER A 127 9.38 -2.72 13.15
CA SER A 127 8.23 -1.78 13.11
C SER A 127 7.56 -1.61 14.47
N TYR A 128 7.37 -2.69 15.22
CA TYR A 128 6.76 -2.64 16.56
C TYR A 128 7.58 -1.80 17.53
N HIS A 129 8.90 -1.97 17.52
CA HIS A 129 9.80 -1.23 18.42
C HIS A 129 9.81 0.27 18.05
N LEU A 130 9.93 0.59 16.75
CA LEU A 130 9.89 1.95 16.24
C LEU A 130 8.56 2.63 16.54
N ARG A 131 7.43 1.96 16.29
CA ARG A 131 6.10 2.47 16.62
C ARG A 131 5.99 2.86 18.09
N ARG A 132 6.45 2.01 19.03
CA ARG A 132 6.44 2.34 20.46
C ARG A 132 7.28 3.56 20.80
N GLN A 133 8.43 3.73 20.16
CA GLN A 133 9.28 4.90 20.37
C GLN A 133 8.60 6.17 19.87
N LEU A 134 8.01 6.12 18.66
CA LEU A 134 7.32 7.24 18.03
C LEU A 134 6.09 7.66 18.83
N VAL A 135 5.27 6.72 19.30
CA VAL A 135 4.12 7.01 20.19
C VAL A 135 4.56 7.70 21.47
N ARG A 136 5.66 7.27 22.09
CA ARG A 136 6.21 7.94 23.29
C ARG A 136 6.68 9.36 23.01
N ARG A 137 7.03 9.67 21.76
CA ARG A 137 7.41 11.02 21.30
C ARG A 137 6.20 11.87 20.87
N GLY A 138 4.99 11.30 20.90
CA GLY A 138 3.76 12.01 20.57
C GLY A 138 3.21 11.73 19.17
N SER A 139 3.81 10.84 18.39
CA SER A 139 3.28 10.46 17.06
C SER A 139 1.93 9.77 17.20
N LEU A 140 0.99 10.15 16.33
CA LEU A 140 -0.37 9.61 16.26
C LEU A 140 -0.48 8.67 15.05
N PHE A 141 -0.76 7.42 15.30
CA PHE A 141 -0.94 6.41 14.26
C PHE A 141 -2.42 6.22 13.92
N GLN A 142 -2.74 6.17 12.64
CA GLN A 142 -4.10 5.96 12.13
C GLN A 142 -4.32 4.54 11.62
N SER A 143 -3.24 3.87 11.19
CA SER A 143 -3.27 2.51 10.68
C SER A 143 -2.53 1.53 11.59
N THR A 144 -2.63 0.26 11.29
CA THR A 144 -1.82 -0.79 11.91
C THR A 144 -0.66 -1.24 10.99
N SER A 145 -0.52 -0.60 9.82
CA SER A 145 0.55 -0.90 8.86
C SER A 145 1.92 -0.51 9.44
N ASP A 146 2.90 -1.35 9.19
CA ASP A 146 4.30 -1.06 9.47
C ASP A 146 4.84 0.10 8.62
N THR A 147 4.29 0.28 7.42
CA THR A 147 4.63 1.39 6.52
C THR A 147 4.39 2.76 7.15
N GLU A 148 3.40 2.90 8.03
CA GLU A 148 3.11 4.17 8.70
C GLU A 148 4.25 4.61 9.62
N VAL A 149 5.06 3.69 10.09
CA VAL A 149 6.28 4.00 10.88
C VAL A 149 7.27 4.84 10.06
N ILE A 150 7.29 4.66 8.73
CA ILE A 150 8.18 5.41 7.83
C ILE A 150 7.68 6.86 7.66
N VAL A 151 6.38 7.09 7.79
CA VAL A 151 5.77 8.41 7.67
C VAL A 151 6.12 9.30 8.87
N HIS A 152 6.35 8.70 10.04
CA HIS A 152 6.64 9.40 11.30
C HIS A 152 8.13 9.51 11.59
#